data_9ad9d2734977190d31a1a2cd9b7d3e0e
#
_entry.id   9ad9d2734977190d31a1a2cd9b7d3e0e
#
_cell.length_a   1.000
_cell.length_b   1.000
_cell.length_c   1.000
_cell.angle_alpha   90.00
_cell.angle_beta   90.00
_cell.angle_gamma   90.00
#
_symmetry.space_group_name_H-M   'P 1'
#
loop_
_entity.id
_entity.type
_entity.pdbx_description
1 polymer ?
#
loop_
_entity_poly.entity_id
_entity_poly.type
_entity_poly.pdbx_seq_one_letter_code
_entity_poly.pdbx_strand_id
1 'polypeptide(L)'
;LIFEDLVVKSDWLHTTTKLTFDHSAIPSHTAGYTFISNHRDIVLDSAFLDVRLIKAGFPNTVQIAIGDNLLVYPWIERFVRMNKAFIVRRSVGKRELLEASRHMSRYMHWVIAGKDDNIWIAQREGRAKDSSDHTQPSVLRMMALGGEGSAWENLRDMHLVPLTISYEYDPCDYLKAKEFQLKRDNPAYKKTKQDDLDNMRTGIMGKKGRVHYCLAPCADAWIDEYRTLPDKEMFEAVAARIDREIHARYRLYPGNYIAADQLEQSNRFAAQYDTNGVRVFEQYLDSRLALIDIPNKDEAYLRQCLLTMYANPVYNYLKAHEQ
;
A
#
# COMPACT_ATOMS: atom_id res chain seq x y z
N LEU A 1 8.52 -18.90 2.77
CA LEU A 1 9.86 -19.48 2.70
C LEU A 1 10.48 -19.34 1.31
N ILE A 2 9.79 -19.76 0.22
CA ILE A 2 10.32 -19.56 -1.15
C ILE A 2 10.55 -18.07 -1.45
N PHE A 3 9.64 -17.18 -1.05
CA PHE A 3 9.82 -15.74 -1.20
C PHE A 3 10.95 -15.18 -0.34
N GLU A 4 11.17 -15.71 0.85
CA GLU A 4 12.28 -15.29 1.71
C GLU A 4 13.63 -15.62 1.07
N ASP A 5 13.77 -16.82 0.53
CA ASP A 5 15.00 -17.24 -0.13
C ASP A 5 15.21 -16.52 -1.47
N LEU A 6 14.14 -16.29 -2.22
CA LEU A 6 14.20 -15.57 -3.50
C LEU A 6 14.39 -14.05 -3.37
N VAL A 7 13.80 -13.43 -2.35
CA VAL A 7 13.71 -11.95 -2.26
C VAL A 7 14.64 -11.38 -1.19
N VAL A 8 14.96 -12.12 -0.14
CA VAL A 8 15.75 -11.64 1.00
C VAL A 8 17.15 -12.27 1.05
N LYS A 9 17.31 -13.52 0.63
CA LYS A 9 18.58 -14.25 0.75
C LYS A 9 19.30 -14.48 -0.57
N SER A 10 18.63 -14.35 -1.71
CA SER A 10 19.33 -14.59 -2.98
C SER A 10 20.19 -13.39 -3.34
N ASP A 11 21.46 -13.65 -3.65
CA ASP A 11 22.40 -12.67 -4.22
C ASP A 11 21.88 -12.01 -5.51
N TRP A 12 20.77 -12.51 -6.04
CA TRP A 12 20.14 -12.03 -7.27
C TRP A 12 19.26 -10.79 -7.09
N LEU A 13 18.78 -10.53 -5.86
CA LEU A 13 17.81 -9.47 -5.59
C LEU A 13 18.25 -8.58 -4.42
N HIS A 14 19.46 -8.07 -4.43
CA HIS A 14 19.93 -7.02 -3.50
C HIS A 14 19.15 -5.69 -3.68
N THR A 15 17.84 -5.78 -3.82
CA THR A 15 16.97 -4.61 -4.01
C THR A 15 16.61 -3.96 -2.69
N THR A 16 16.72 -4.72 -1.59
CA THR A 16 16.36 -4.29 -0.23
C THR A 16 17.55 -4.44 0.70
N THR A 17 18.07 -3.31 1.21
CA THR A 17 19.24 -3.31 2.11
C THR A 17 18.88 -3.67 3.55
N LYS A 18 17.65 -3.37 3.97
CA LYS A 18 17.13 -3.70 5.30
C LYS A 18 15.61 -3.77 5.27
N LEU A 19 15.04 -4.87 5.76
CA LEU A 19 13.60 -5.04 5.97
C LEU A 19 13.32 -5.16 7.47
N THR A 20 12.57 -4.20 8.01
CA THR A 20 12.21 -4.13 9.45
C THR A 20 10.70 -4.23 9.63
N PHE A 21 10.28 -4.75 10.77
CA PHE A 21 8.87 -4.93 11.14
C PHE A 21 8.67 -4.56 12.61
N ASP A 22 7.77 -3.63 12.87
CA ASP A 22 7.29 -3.30 14.20
C ASP A 22 5.86 -3.82 14.36
N HIS A 23 5.67 -4.77 15.24
CA HIS A 23 4.38 -5.40 15.56
C HIS A 23 4.01 -5.24 17.03
N SER A 24 4.69 -4.36 17.75
CA SER A 24 4.53 -4.17 19.20
C SER A 24 3.11 -3.76 19.61
N ALA A 25 2.36 -3.15 18.68
CA ALA A 25 0.98 -2.74 18.92
C ALA A 25 -0.04 -3.89 18.92
N ILE A 26 0.35 -5.11 18.50
CA ILE A 26 -0.53 -6.28 18.43
C ILE A 26 -0.07 -7.32 19.45
N PRO A 27 -0.73 -7.42 20.61
CA PRO A 27 -0.31 -8.29 21.71
C PRO A 27 -0.63 -9.77 21.50
N SER A 28 -1.61 -10.08 20.66
CA SER A 28 -2.02 -11.46 20.34
C SER A 28 -1.64 -11.82 18.91
N HIS A 29 -0.98 -12.95 18.73
CA HIS A 29 -0.62 -13.48 17.42
C HIS A 29 -1.54 -14.62 16.96
N THR A 30 -2.55 -14.97 17.77
CA THR A 30 -3.46 -16.11 17.52
C THR A 30 -4.82 -15.69 16.96
N ALA A 31 -5.20 -14.43 17.12
CA ALA A 31 -6.45 -13.90 16.52
C ALA A 31 -6.28 -13.66 15.02
N GLY A 32 -7.36 -13.79 14.26
CA GLY A 32 -7.42 -13.36 12.86
C GLY A 32 -7.52 -11.84 12.75
N TYR A 33 -6.71 -11.25 11.90
CA TYR A 33 -6.68 -9.79 11.66
C TYR A 33 -6.83 -9.45 10.19
N THR A 34 -7.51 -8.35 9.89
CA THR A 34 -7.48 -7.73 8.57
C THR A 34 -6.47 -6.58 8.56
N PHE A 35 -5.28 -6.84 8.00
CA PHE A 35 -4.26 -5.81 7.79
C PHE A 35 -4.66 -4.93 6.62
N ILE A 36 -4.98 -3.66 6.89
CA ILE A 36 -5.32 -2.65 5.87
C ILE A 36 -4.15 -1.68 5.74
N SER A 37 -3.57 -1.55 4.55
CA SER A 37 -2.34 -0.77 4.35
C SER A 37 -2.38 0.21 3.21
N ASN A 38 -1.51 1.23 3.25
CA ASN A 38 -1.06 1.90 2.05
C ASN A 38 -0.36 0.89 1.12
N HIS A 39 -0.23 1.22 -0.17
CA HIS A 39 0.20 0.26 -1.19
C HIS A 39 1.34 0.80 -2.03
N ARG A 40 2.52 0.18 -1.93
CA ARG A 40 3.76 0.56 -2.62
C ARG A 40 4.07 -0.33 -3.81
N ASP A 41 3.98 -1.64 -3.63
CA ASP A 41 4.35 -2.64 -4.63
C ASP A 41 3.23 -3.67 -4.85
N ILE A 42 2.96 -4.03 -6.12
CA ILE A 42 1.87 -4.93 -6.48
C ILE A 42 2.04 -6.33 -5.87
N VAL A 43 3.27 -6.80 -5.77
CA VAL A 43 3.61 -8.17 -5.36
C VAL A 43 4.23 -8.22 -3.98
N LEU A 44 5.19 -7.31 -3.71
CA LEU A 44 6.06 -7.44 -2.55
C LEU A 44 5.45 -6.93 -1.26
N ASP A 45 4.41 -6.10 -1.31
CA ASP A 45 3.79 -5.60 -0.07
C ASP A 45 3.21 -6.75 0.76
N SER A 46 2.46 -7.65 0.16
CA SER A 46 1.93 -8.84 0.84
C SER A 46 3.00 -9.90 1.08
N ALA A 47 3.94 -10.10 0.14
CA ALA A 47 4.99 -11.10 0.27
C ALA A 47 5.96 -10.77 1.42
N PHE A 48 6.36 -9.51 1.57
CA PHE A 48 7.18 -9.07 2.70
C PHE A 48 6.41 -9.17 4.03
N LEU A 49 5.11 -8.87 4.04
CA LEU A 49 4.27 -9.03 5.21
C LEU A 49 4.25 -10.50 5.66
N ASP A 50 4.01 -11.44 4.75
CA ASP A 50 3.99 -12.87 5.04
C ASP A 50 5.28 -13.35 5.71
N VAL A 51 6.43 -12.97 5.13
CA VAL A 51 7.75 -13.30 5.71
C VAL A 51 7.90 -12.72 7.11
N ARG A 52 7.42 -11.49 7.32
CA ARG A 52 7.54 -10.81 8.62
C ARG A 52 6.62 -11.36 9.67
N LEU A 53 5.38 -11.70 9.32
CA LEU A 53 4.43 -12.33 10.24
C LEU A 53 4.98 -13.66 10.75
N ILE A 54 5.43 -14.54 9.87
CA ILE A 54 6.00 -15.85 10.28
C ILE A 54 7.24 -15.67 11.17
N LYS A 55 8.15 -14.72 10.83
CA LYS A 55 9.32 -14.44 11.68
C LYS A 55 8.99 -13.81 13.03
N ALA A 56 7.87 -13.12 13.11
CA ALA A 56 7.35 -12.56 14.37
C ALA A 56 6.56 -13.57 15.22
N GLY A 57 6.40 -14.81 14.74
CA GLY A 57 5.70 -15.87 15.48
C GLY A 57 4.20 -15.96 15.23
N PHE A 58 3.67 -15.24 14.22
CA PHE A 58 2.28 -15.46 13.80
C PHE A 58 2.15 -16.85 13.17
N PRO A 59 1.08 -17.61 13.50
CA PRO A 59 0.91 -18.98 13.02
C PRO A 59 0.60 -19.05 11.52
N ASN A 60 0.04 -17.99 10.96
CA ASN A 60 -0.44 -17.93 9.58
C ASN A 60 0.09 -16.72 8.81
N THR A 61 0.28 -16.91 7.50
CA THR A 61 0.42 -15.83 6.52
C THR A 61 -0.94 -15.19 6.25
N VAL A 62 -0.98 -14.13 5.43
CA VAL A 62 -2.24 -13.49 5.07
C VAL A 62 -2.91 -14.14 3.86
N GLN A 63 -4.24 -14.04 3.79
CA GLN A 63 -5.00 -14.19 2.56
C GLN A 63 -5.03 -12.85 1.83
N ILE A 64 -4.70 -12.85 0.54
CA ILE A 64 -4.40 -11.64 -0.21
C ILE A 64 -5.57 -11.28 -1.14
N ALA A 65 -6.13 -10.08 -1.00
CA ALA A 65 -7.12 -9.54 -1.92
C ALA A 65 -6.45 -9.05 -3.21
N ILE A 66 -6.63 -9.75 -4.33
CA ILE A 66 -6.01 -9.40 -5.61
C ILE A 66 -7.06 -9.08 -6.69
N GLY A 67 -6.86 -7.98 -7.44
CA GLY A 67 -7.74 -7.61 -8.55
C GLY A 67 -7.61 -8.56 -9.74
N ASP A 68 -8.73 -8.91 -10.38
CA ASP A 68 -8.79 -9.76 -11.57
C ASP A 68 -8.01 -9.19 -12.77
N ASN A 69 -7.84 -7.87 -12.84
CA ASN A 69 -7.04 -7.20 -13.85
C ASN A 69 -5.54 -7.58 -13.83
N LEU A 70 -5.04 -8.11 -12.72
CA LEU A 70 -3.64 -8.56 -12.59
C LEU A 70 -3.42 -10.01 -13.06
N LEU A 71 -4.50 -10.76 -13.28
CA LEU A 71 -4.45 -12.17 -13.72
C LEU A 71 -4.31 -12.28 -15.23
N VAL A 72 -3.28 -11.67 -15.78
CA VAL A 72 -3.07 -11.55 -17.23
C VAL A 72 -2.81 -12.90 -17.90
N TYR A 73 -2.16 -13.83 -17.19
CA TYR A 73 -1.85 -15.17 -17.68
C TYR A 73 -2.33 -16.26 -16.72
N PRO A 74 -2.75 -17.44 -17.20
CA PRO A 74 -3.25 -18.53 -16.35
C PRO A 74 -2.25 -19.01 -15.28
N TRP A 75 -0.96 -18.93 -15.55
CA TRP A 75 0.06 -19.31 -14.58
C TRP A 75 0.16 -18.33 -13.41
N ILE A 76 -0.10 -17.01 -13.65
CA ILE A 76 -0.15 -16.00 -12.60
C ILE A 76 -1.31 -16.32 -11.64
N GLU A 77 -2.49 -16.64 -12.18
CA GLU A 77 -3.64 -17.03 -11.34
C GLU A 77 -3.31 -18.23 -10.45
N ARG A 78 -2.71 -19.27 -11.02
CA ARG A 78 -2.29 -20.45 -10.25
C ARG A 78 -1.29 -20.08 -9.15
N PHE A 79 -0.31 -19.25 -9.48
CA PHE A 79 0.73 -18.83 -8.55
C PHE A 79 0.16 -18.01 -7.37
N VAL A 80 -0.72 -17.02 -7.65
CA VAL A 80 -1.30 -16.19 -6.59
C VAL A 80 -2.26 -17.01 -5.70
N ARG A 81 -3.00 -17.98 -6.27
CA ARG A 81 -3.84 -18.89 -5.49
C ARG A 81 -3.03 -19.79 -4.56
N MET A 82 -1.82 -20.20 -4.94
CA MET A 82 -0.90 -20.93 -4.04
C MET A 82 -0.46 -20.09 -2.85
N ASN A 83 -0.48 -18.76 -2.98
CA ASN A 83 -0.20 -17.81 -1.91
C ASN A 83 -1.48 -17.30 -1.22
N LYS A 84 -2.51 -18.13 -1.10
CA LYS A 84 -3.79 -17.83 -0.46
C LYS A 84 -4.52 -16.60 -1.03
N ALA A 85 -4.27 -16.20 -2.29
CA ALA A 85 -4.97 -15.06 -2.86
C ALA A 85 -6.41 -15.39 -3.22
N PHE A 86 -7.34 -14.48 -2.90
CA PHE A 86 -8.71 -14.46 -3.38
C PHE A 86 -8.93 -13.30 -4.35
N ILE A 87 -9.82 -13.51 -5.33
CA ILE A 87 -9.96 -12.61 -6.48
C ILE A 87 -11.04 -11.58 -6.22
N VAL A 88 -10.65 -10.31 -6.35
CA VAL A 88 -11.56 -9.14 -6.36
C VAL A 88 -11.99 -8.88 -7.80
N ARG A 89 -13.26 -9.14 -8.12
CA ARG A 89 -13.81 -8.86 -9.45
C ARG A 89 -14.08 -7.39 -9.62
N ARG A 90 -13.52 -6.79 -10.68
CA ARG A 90 -13.65 -5.37 -11.01
C ARG A 90 -14.27 -5.13 -12.38
N SER A 91 -14.09 -6.08 -13.30
CA SER A 91 -14.49 -5.97 -14.71
C SER A 91 -15.90 -6.48 -14.97
N VAL A 92 -16.86 -6.16 -14.06
CA VAL A 92 -18.24 -6.64 -14.15
C VAL A 92 -19.24 -5.47 -14.08
N GLY A 93 -20.49 -5.70 -14.50
CA GLY A 93 -21.57 -4.70 -14.43
C GLY A 93 -21.91 -4.28 -12.99
N LYS A 94 -22.54 -3.12 -12.79
CA LYS A 94 -22.83 -2.57 -11.45
C LYS A 94 -23.58 -3.53 -10.52
N ARG A 95 -24.56 -4.28 -11.03
CA ARG A 95 -25.32 -5.26 -10.24
C ARG A 95 -24.47 -6.45 -9.84
N GLU A 96 -23.72 -6.98 -10.79
CA GLU A 96 -22.78 -8.10 -10.56
C GLU A 96 -21.64 -7.70 -9.64
N LEU A 97 -21.21 -6.43 -9.70
CA LEU A 97 -20.18 -5.89 -8.80
C LEU A 97 -20.66 -5.91 -7.34
N LEU A 98 -21.92 -5.54 -7.08
CA LEU A 98 -22.49 -5.58 -5.73
C LEU A 98 -22.58 -7.02 -5.20
N GLU A 99 -23.03 -7.97 -6.02
CA GLU A 99 -23.11 -9.39 -5.66
C GLU A 99 -21.72 -9.97 -5.42
N ALA A 100 -20.74 -9.66 -6.27
CA ALA A 100 -19.35 -10.07 -6.11
C ALA A 100 -18.72 -9.49 -4.83
N SER A 101 -19.03 -8.22 -4.53
CA SER A 101 -18.56 -7.56 -3.30
C SER A 101 -19.15 -8.21 -2.05
N ARG A 102 -20.45 -8.54 -2.05
CA ARG A 102 -21.10 -9.27 -0.94
C ARG A 102 -20.48 -10.66 -0.75
N HIS A 103 -20.28 -11.39 -1.85
CA HIS A 103 -19.67 -12.73 -1.77
C HIS A 103 -18.26 -12.66 -1.20
N MET A 104 -17.46 -11.72 -1.67
CA MET A 104 -16.11 -11.49 -1.15
C MET A 104 -16.13 -11.10 0.32
N SER A 105 -17.01 -10.19 0.73
CA SER A 105 -17.14 -9.77 2.12
C SER A 105 -17.53 -10.94 3.04
N ARG A 106 -18.48 -11.79 2.63
CA ARG A 106 -18.83 -13.02 3.38
C ARG A 106 -17.63 -13.96 3.53
N TYR A 107 -16.86 -14.09 2.47
CA TYR A 107 -15.63 -14.88 2.53
C TYR A 107 -14.63 -14.30 3.53
N MET A 108 -14.43 -12.98 3.55
CA MET A 108 -13.54 -12.32 4.50
C MET A 108 -14.01 -12.53 5.95
N HIS A 109 -15.31 -12.35 6.23
CA HIS A 109 -15.88 -12.64 7.56
C HIS A 109 -15.67 -14.10 7.98
N TRP A 110 -15.88 -15.05 7.07
CA TRP A 110 -15.61 -16.46 7.33
C TRP A 110 -14.13 -16.75 7.60
N VAL A 111 -13.20 -16.07 6.92
CA VAL A 111 -11.77 -16.22 7.18
C VAL A 111 -11.41 -15.73 8.57
N ILE A 112 -11.90 -14.55 8.96
CA ILE A 112 -11.59 -13.95 10.26
C ILE A 112 -12.26 -14.72 11.41
N ALA A 113 -13.58 -14.88 11.36
CA ALA A 113 -14.35 -15.48 12.46
C ALA A 113 -14.33 -17.01 12.47
N GLY A 114 -14.22 -17.67 11.30
CA GLY A 114 -14.34 -19.12 11.19
C GLY A 114 -13.02 -19.87 11.12
N LYS A 115 -11.93 -19.20 10.78
CA LYS A 115 -10.59 -19.82 10.64
C LYS A 115 -9.51 -19.20 11.49
N ASP A 116 -9.76 -18.09 12.15
CA ASP A 116 -8.75 -17.28 12.85
C ASP A 116 -7.51 -17.01 11.94
N ASP A 117 -7.74 -16.81 10.63
CA ASP A 117 -6.70 -16.57 9.65
C ASP A 117 -6.63 -15.06 9.30
N ASN A 118 -5.49 -14.61 8.81
CA ASN A 118 -5.25 -13.20 8.53
C ASN A 118 -5.64 -12.84 7.08
N ILE A 119 -6.03 -11.58 6.87
CA ILE A 119 -6.27 -10.99 5.55
C ILE A 119 -5.36 -9.79 5.37
N TRP A 120 -4.85 -9.58 4.15
CA TRP A 120 -4.25 -8.31 3.74
C TRP A 120 -5.07 -7.69 2.61
N ILE A 121 -5.37 -6.40 2.76
CA ILE A 121 -6.05 -5.60 1.75
C ILE A 121 -5.43 -4.20 1.68
N ALA A 122 -5.29 -3.66 0.47
CA ALA A 122 -4.89 -2.28 0.29
C ALA A 122 -6.04 -1.33 0.68
N GLN A 123 -5.72 -0.20 1.30
CA GLN A 123 -6.67 0.82 1.76
C GLN A 123 -7.48 1.48 0.63
N ARG A 124 -7.08 1.25 -0.62
CA ARG A 124 -7.72 1.82 -1.80
C ARG A 124 -7.56 0.92 -3.02
N GLU A 125 -8.34 1.21 -4.06
CA GLU A 125 -8.15 0.60 -5.36
C GLU A 125 -6.85 1.10 -6.01
N GLY A 126 -5.91 0.17 -6.23
CA GLY A 126 -4.59 0.45 -6.79
C GLY A 126 -3.68 1.27 -5.87
N ARG A 127 -2.46 1.51 -6.32
CA ARG A 127 -1.44 2.28 -5.59
C ARG A 127 -1.69 3.78 -5.71
N ALA A 128 -1.49 4.54 -4.63
CA ALA A 128 -1.39 5.99 -4.70
C ALA A 128 -0.08 6.35 -5.40
N LYS A 129 -0.15 6.85 -6.64
CA LYS A 129 1.04 7.09 -7.46
C LYS A 129 1.87 8.28 -6.98
N ASP A 130 1.23 9.21 -6.30
CA ASP A 130 1.84 10.38 -5.66
C ASP A 130 2.13 10.16 -4.16
N SER A 131 1.90 8.96 -3.64
CA SER A 131 2.01 8.64 -2.22
C SER A 131 1.08 9.47 -1.30
N SER A 132 -0.06 9.95 -1.80
CA SER A 132 -1.08 10.61 -0.98
C SER A 132 -1.75 9.67 0.03
N ASP A 133 -1.82 8.38 -0.30
CA ASP A 133 -2.20 7.27 0.61
C ASP A 133 -3.47 7.51 1.44
N HIS A 134 -4.58 7.77 0.76
CA HIS A 134 -5.88 7.94 1.41
C HIS A 134 -6.73 6.67 1.33
N THR A 135 -7.32 6.30 2.46
CA THR A 135 -8.27 5.18 2.56
C THR A 135 -9.57 5.52 1.84
N GLN A 136 -10.00 4.65 0.95
CA GLN A 136 -11.29 4.80 0.28
C GLN A 136 -12.42 4.23 1.17
N PRO A 137 -13.41 5.05 1.58
CA PRO A 137 -14.56 4.57 2.36
C PRO A 137 -15.32 3.42 1.68
N SER A 138 -15.24 3.32 0.34
CA SER A 138 -15.82 2.22 -0.43
C SER A 138 -15.21 0.85 -0.11
N VAL A 139 -13.92 0.80 0.27
CA VAL A 139 -13.25 -0.44 0.70
C VAL A 139 -13.82 -0.91 2.03
N LEU A 140 -14.00 0.01 2.99
CA LEU A 140 -14.61 -0.29 4.29
C LEU A 140 -16.07 -0.72 4.14
N ARG A 141 -16.83 0.01 3.30
CA ARG A 141 -18.21 -0.34 2.99
C ARG A 141 -18.33 -1.74 2.38
N MET A 142 -17.42 -2.08 1.47
CA MET A 142 -17.37 -3.41 0.88
C MET A 142 -17.12 -4.48 1.94
N MET A 143 -16.18 -4.27 2.87
CA MET A 143 -15.89 -5.22 3.96
C MET A 143 -17.10 -5.42 4.88
N ALA A 144 -17.91 -4.40 5.11
CA ALA A 144 -19.10 -4.47 5.96
C ALA A 144 -20.32 -5.16 5.31
N LEU A 145 -20.29 -5.51 4.02
CA LEU A 145 -21.48 -6.06 3.29
C LEU A 145 -21.82 -7.52 3.66
N GLY A 146 -20.88 -8.26 4.20
CA GLY A 146 -20.98 -9.74 4.30
C GLY A 146 -21.40 -10.26 5.66
N GLY A 147 -21.38 -9.46 6.71
CA GLY A 147 -21.81 -9.85 8.03
C GLY A 147 -23.35 -9.81 8.19
N GLU A 148 -23.83 -10.28 9.35
CA GLU A 148 -25.26 -10.36 9.67
C GLU A 148 -25.75 -9.17 10.51
N GLY A 149 -24.84 -8.35 11.04
CA GLY A 149 -25.11 -7.20 11.89
C GLY A 149 -25.29 -5.89 11.11
N SER A 150 -25.32 -4.79 11.86
CA SER A 150 -25.21 -3.44 11.29
C SER A 150 -23.89 -3.22 10.57
N ALA A 151 -23.79 -2.16 9.77
CA ALA A 151 -22.55 -1.83 9.07
C ALA A 151 -21.37 -1.64 10.03
N TRP A 152 -21.62 -1.05 11.21
CA TRP A 152 -20.62 -0.88 12.26
C TRP A 152 -20.19 -2.23 12.87
N GLU A 153 -21.15 -3.11 13.25
CA GLU A 153 -20.85 -4.44 13.80
C GLU A 153 -20.03 -5.27 12.82
N ASN A 154 -20.49 -5.31 11.56
CA ASN A 154 -19.78 -6.03 10.51
C ASN A 154 -18.35 -5.52 10.27
N LEU A 155 -18.14 -4.20 10.36
CA LEU A 155 -16.80 -3.63 10.20
C LEU A 155 -15.91 -3.92 11.41
N ARG A 156 -16.47 -3.90 12.62
CA ARG A 156 -15.80 -4.24 13.89
C ARG A 156 -15.32 -5.68 13.88
N ASP A 157 -16.16 -6.61 13.41
CA ASP A 157 -15.84 -8.05 13.34
C ASP A 157 -14.70 -8.38 12.36
N MET A 158 -14.27 -7.41 11.55
CA MET A 158 -13.12 -7.57 10.67
C MET A 158 -11.76 -7.40 11.37
N HIS A 159 -11.73 -6.98 12.64
CA HIS A 159 -10.51 -6.76 13.42
C HIS A 159 -9.43 -6.01 12.63
N LEU A 160 -9.76 -4.81 12.15
CA LEU A 160 -8.90 -4.02 11.26
C LEU A 160 -7.63 -3.59 11.97
N VAL A 161 -6.48 -3.89 11.39
CA VAL A 161 -5.17 -3.42 11.84
C VAL A 161 -4.57 -2.55 10.75
N PRO A 162 -4.50 -1.22 10.95
CA PRO A 162 -3.79 -0.35 10.04
C PRO A 162 -2.31 -0.72 9.97
N LEU A 163 -1.81 -0.92 8.76
CA LEU A 163 -0.43 -1.30 8.50
C LEU A 163 0.25 -0.24 7.66
N THR A 164 1.33 0.31 8.17
CA THR A 164 2.18 1.26 7.46
C THR A 164 3.28 0.55 6.70
N ILE A 165 3.44 0.86 5.41
CA ILE A 165 4.52 0.38 4.55
C ILE A 165 5.34 1.57 4.07
N SER A 166 6.61 1.62 4.46
CA SER A 166 7.55 2.68 4.08
C SER A 166 8.72 2.11 3.29
N TYR A 167 8.89 2.57 2.06
CA TYR A 167 10.03 2.26 1.19
C TYR A 167 10.92 3.48 1.07
N GLU A 168 12.25 3.29 1.17
CA GLU A 168 13.22 4.37 0.96
C GLU A 168 13.21 4.85 -0.49
N TYR A 169 13.12 3.90 -1.44
CA TYR A 169 12.97 4.16 -2.86
C TYR A 169 11.79 3.37 -3.41
N ASP A 170 10.94 4.02 -4.18
CA ASP A 170 9.87 3.35 -4.90
C ASP A 170 10.39 2.87 -6.26
N PRO A 171 10.54 1.55 -6.49
CA PRO A 171 11.11 1.07 -7.73
C PRO A 171 10.30 1.42 -8.98
N CYS A 172 9.01 1.71 -8.81
CA CYS A 172 8.09 2.08 -9.89
C CYS A 172 7.87 3.60 -10.05
N ASP A 173 8.65 4.44 -9.36
CA ASP A 173 8.48 5.89 -9.34
C ASP A 173 8.45 6.54 -10.74
N TYR A 174 9.42 6.20 -11.59
CA TYR A 174 9.49 6.71 -12.96
C TYR A 174 8.32 6.24 -13.84
N LEU A 175 7.81 5.02 -13.62
CA LEU A 175 6.61 4.51 -14.32
C LEU A 175 5.35 5.27 -13.88
N LYS A 176 5.27 5.63 -12.60
CA LYS A 176 4.19 6.44 -12.04
C LYS A 176 4.24 7.87 -12.58
N ALA A 177 5.44 8.50 -12.60
CA ALA A 177 5.66 9.82 -13.18
C ALA A 177 5.34 9.84 -14.68
N LYS A 178 5.80 8.83 -15.45
CA LYS A 178 5.45 8.63 -16.86
C LYS A 178 3.93 8.61 -17.05
N GLU A 179 3.21 7.84 -16.24
CA GLU A 179 1.75 7.73 -16.35
C GLU A 179 1.06 9.07 -16.05
N PHE A 180 1.57 9.87 -15.12
CA PHE A 180 1.03 11.21 -14.86
C PHE A 180 1.15 12.11 -16.09
N GLN A 181 2.30 12.15 -16.75
CA GLN A 181 2.45 12.95 -17.96
C GLN A 181 1.56 12.43 -19.09
N LEU A 182 1.55 11.14 -19.36
CA LEU A 182 0.72 10.56 -20.42
C LEU A 182 -0.77 10.87 -20.22
N LYS A 183 -1.26 10.86 -18.98
CA LYS A 183 -2.64 11.25 -18.66
C LYS A 183 -2.91 12.74 -18.75
N ARG A 184 -1.93 13.57 -18.37
CA ARG A 184 -2.00 15.03 -18.52
C ARG A 184 -2.13 15.40 -20.00
N ASP A 185 -1.29 14.79 -20.84
CA ASP A 185 -1.19 15.13 -22.25
C ASP A 185 -2.30 14.48 -23.09
N ASN A 186 -2.83 13.33 -22.63
CA ASN A 186 -3.95 12.64 -23.26
C ASN A 186 -4.93 12.08 -22.20
N PRO A 187 -6.04 12.78 -21.91
CA PRO A 187 -7.06 12.32 -20.95
C PRO A 187 -7.68 10.96 -21.29
N ALA A 188 -7.62 10.52 -22.56
CA ALA A 188 -8.09 9.22 -22.99
C ALA A 188 -7.07 8.07 -22.77
N TYR A 189 -5.85 8.40 -22.30
CA TYR A 189 -4.82 7.40 -22.04
C TYR A 189 -5.30 6.37 -21.01
N LYS A 190 -5.14 5.11 -21.36
CA LYS A 190 -5.41 3.97 -20.46
C LYS A 190 -4.19 3.06 -20.43
N LYS A 191 -3.88 2.57 -19.26
CA LYS A 191 -2.89 1.52 -19.08
C LYS A 191 -3.23 0.28 -19.88
N THR A 192 -2.22 -0.36 -20.42
CA THR A 192 -2.29 -1.66 -21.05
C THR A 192 -1.99 -2.77 -20.02
N LYS A 193 -2.29 -4.02 -20.40
CA LYS A 193 -1.87 -5.18 -19.59
C LYS A 193 -0.35 -5.29 -19.48
N GLN A 194 0.38 -4.85 -20.51
CA GLN A 194 1.85 -4.85 -20.50
C GLN A 194 2.39 -3.86 -19.45
N ASP A 195 1.76 -2.68 -19.30
CA ASP A 195 2.16 -1.72 -18.27
C ASP A 195 2.03 -2.31 -16.86
N ASP A 196 1.02 -3.14 -16.59
CA ASP A 196 0.87 -3.81 -15.30
C ASP A 196 1.96 -4.87 -15.07
N LEU A 197 2.32 -5.65 -16.12
CA LEU A 197 3.42 -6.61 -16.04
C LEU A 197 4.77 -5.91 -15.83
N ASP A 198 5.02 -4.81 -16.54
CA ASP A 198 6.25 -4.02 -16.39
C ASP A 198 6.34 -3.42 -14.98
N ASN A 199 5.22 -2.96 -14.42
CA ASN A 199 5.15 -2.50 -13.03
C ASN A 199 5.44 -3.62 -12.02
N MET A 200 4.88 -4.84 -12.22
CA MET A 200 5.18 -5.99 -11.36
C MET A 200 6.66 -6.35 -11.42
N ARG A 201 7.22 -6.50 -12.63
CA ARG A 201 8.64 -6.80 -12.83
C ARG A 201 9.54 -5.74 -12.22
N THR A 202 9.27 -4.46 -12.48
CA THR A 202 10.04 -3.33 -11.95
C THR A 202 9.95 -3.27 -10.42
N GLY A 203 8.78 -3.53 -9.86
CA GLY A 203 8.56 -3.62 -8.42
C GLY A 203 9.44 -4.69 -7.79
N ILE A 204 9.44 -5.90 -8.34
CA ILE A 204 10.23 -7.02 -7.82
C ILE A 204 11.73 -6.74 -7.96
N MET A 205 12.19 -6.34 -9.14
CA MET A 205 13.61 -6.26 -9.50
C MET A 205 14.29 -4.93 -9.15
N GLY A 206 13.52 -3.87 -8.90
CA GLY A 206 14.03 -2.54 -8.69
C GLY A 206 14.51 -2.29 -7.24
N LYS A 207 15.45 -1.36 -7.09
CA LYS A 207 16.02 -0.96 -5.79
C LYS A 207 14.94 -0.36 -4.88
N LYS A 208 14.86 -0.84 -3.63
CA LYS A 208 13.97 -0.36 -2.57
C LYS A 208 14.72 0.31 -1.43
N GLY A 209 16.01 -0.03 -1.25
CA GLY A 209 16.79 0.44 -0.10
C GLY A 209 16.25 -0.14 1.20
N ARG A 210 15.99 0.71 2.18
CA ARG A 210 15.41 0.33 3.47
C ARG A 210 13.90 0.23 3.34
N VAL A 211 13.32 -0.84 3.90
CA VAL A 211 11.86 -1.08 3.92
C VAL A 211 11.42 -1.30 5.36
N HIS A 212 10.33 -0.65 5.75
CA HIS A 212 9.79 -0.75 7.09
C HIS A 212 8.28 -1.00 7.05
N TYR A 213 7.87 -1.98 7.86
CA TYR A 213 6.47 -2.30 8.16
C TYR A 213 6.20 -1.98 9.61
N CYS A 214 5.06 -1.33 9.89
CA CYS A 214 4.65 -1.01 11.27
C CYS A 214 3.15 -1.24 11.42
N LEU A 215 2.76 -2.09 12.38
CA LEU A 215 1.36 -2.30 12.76
C LEU A 215 0.91 -1.20 13.72
N ALA A 216 -0.28 -0.66 13.49
CA ALA A 216 -0.98 0.17 14.45
C ALA A 216 -1.84 -0.69 15.40
N PRO A 217 -2.37 -0.13 16.51
CA PRO A 217 -3.36 -0.80 17.31
C PRO A 217 -4.56 -1.24 16.49
N CYS A 218 -5.12 -2.42 16.82
CA CYS A 218 -6.34 -2.91 16.20
C CYS A 218 -7.48 -1.89 16.36
N ALA A 219 -8.31 -1.76 15.35
CA ALA A 219 -9.45 -0.84 15.36
C ALA A 219 -10.44 -1.12 16.50
N ASP A 220 -10.47 -2.33 17.04
CA ASP A 220 -11.29 -2.70 18.20
C ASP A 220 -11.07 -1.79 19.41
N ALA A 221 -9.88 -1.16 19.50
CA ALA A 221 -9.56 -0.23 20.56
C ALA A 221 -10.22 1.15 20.43
N TRP A 222 -10.72 1.50 19.25
CA TRP A 222 -11.23 2.86 18.98
C TRP A 222 -12.47 2.92 18.06
N ILE A 223 -12.87 1.84 17.40
CA ILE A 223 -13.97 1.85 16.43
C ILE A 223 -15.33 2.16 17.09
N ASP A 224 -15.45 1.89 18.39
CA ASP A 224 -16.65 2.16 19.17
C ASP A 224 -16.99 3.67 19.25
N GLU A 225 -16.00 4.54 19.08
CA GLU A 225 -16.18 6.00 19.03
C GLU A 225 -17.12 6.42 17.89
N TYR A 226 -17.24 5.60 16.85
CA TYR A 226 -18.02 5.90 15.64
C TYR A 226 -19.35 5.16 15.55
N ARG A 227 -19.72 4.38 16.59
CA ARG A 227 -20.89 3.50 16.61
C ARG A 227 -22.22 4.22 16.35
N THR A 228 -22.35 5.45 16.83
CA THR A 228 -23.60 6.23 16.75
C THR A 228 -23.73 7.08 15.49
N LEU A 229 -22.71 7.09 14.64
CA LEU A 229 -22.73 7.85 13.39
C LEU A 229 -23.59 7.15 12.33
N PRO A 230 -24.26 7.91 11.45
CA PRO A 230 -24.85 7.35 10.23
C PRO A 230 -23.79 6.63 9.41
N ASP A 231 -24.16 5.53 8.73
CA ASP A 231 -23.23 4.66 8.01
C ASP A 231 -22.22 5.42 7.13
N LYS A 232 -22.70 6.42 6.36
CA LYS A 232 -21.82 7.20 5.47
C LYS A 232 -20.74 7.94 6.26
N GLU A 233 -21.13 8.64 7.31
CA GLU A 233 -20.24 9.43 8.16
C GLU A 233 -19.29 8.50 8.94
N MET A 234 -19.78 7.37 9.41
CA MET A 234 -18.98 6.34 10.08
C MET A 234 -17.87 5.83 9.17
N PHE A 235 -18.16 5.44 7.92
CA PHE A 235 -17.13 4.97 7.00
C PHE A 235 -16.11 6.05 6.65
N GLU A 236 -16.54 7.33 6.52
CA GLU A 236 -15.63 8.46 6.27
C GLU A 236 -14.72 8.71 7.50
N ALA A 237 -15.28 8.68 8.71
CA ALA A 237 -14.53 8.88 9.95
C ALA A 237 -13.53 7.74 10.23
N VAL A 238 -13.96 6.48 10.04
CA VAL A 238 -13.07 5.32 10.19
C VAL A 238 -11.95 5.35 9.14
N ALA A 239 -12.24 5.73 7.89
CA ALA A 239 -11.22 5.88 6.86
C ALA A 239 -10.18 6.95 7.24
N ALA A 240 -10.64 8.12 7.72
CA ALA A 240 -9.75 9.18 8.19
C ALA A 240 -8.92 8.75 9.42
N ARG A 241 -9.48 7.94 10.32
CA ARG A 241 -8.73 7.37 11.44
C ARG A 241 -7.67 6.38 10.99
N ILE A 242 -7.98 5.49 10.03
CA ILE A 242 -7.00 4.57 9.44
C ILE A 242 -5.86 5.35 8.78
N ASP A 243 -6.17 6.40 8.01
CA ASP A 243 -5.15 7.26 7.40
C ASP A 243 -4.23 7.86 8.46
N ARG A 244 -4.78 8.41 9.54
CA ARG A 244 -4.00 8.95 10.65
C ARG A 244 -3.09 7.89 11.29
N GLU A 245 -3.60 6.68 11.54
CA GLU A 245 -2.81 5.58 12.11
C GLU A 245 -1.67 5.15 11.19
N ILE A 246 -1.90 5.10 9.87
CA ILE A 246 -0.88 4.78 8.88
C ILE A 246 0.15 5.90 8.76
N HIS A 247 -0.31 7.14 8.62
CA HIS A 247 0.55 8.30 8.39
C HIS A 247 1.44 8.61 9.59
N ALA A 248 0.93 8.48 10.82
CA ALA A 248 1.70 8.70 12.04
C ALA A 248 2.86 7.70 12.23
N ARG A 249 2.82 6.57 11.53
CA ARG A 249 3.84 5.51 11.65
C ARG A 249 4.77 5.41 10.45
N TYR A 250 4.72 6.37 9.52
CA TYR A 250 5.69 6.39 8.45
C TYR A 250 7.12 6.43 8.99
N ARG A 251 7.96 5.57 8.44
CA ARG A 251 9.40 5.75 8.56
C ARG A 251 9.86 6.63 7.40
N LEU A 252 10.22 7.85 7.72
CA LEU A 252 10.73 8.81 6.75
C LEU A 252 12.24 8.63 6.56
N TYR A 253 12.69 8.84 5.35
CA TYR A 253 14.08 8.73 4.94
C TYR A 253 14.61 10.08 4.44
N PRO A 254 15.92 10.31 4.38
CA PRO A 254 16.48 11.59 3.93
C PRO A 254 15.88 12.11 2.61
N GLY A 255 15.67 11.22 1.63
CA GLY A 255 15.07 11.58 0.35
C GLY A 255 13.65 12.19 0.45
N ASN A 256 12.87 11.79 1.48
CA ASN A 256 11.56 12.36 1.71
C ASN A 256 11.65 13.84 2.12
N TYR A 257 12.54 14.15 3.04
CA TYR A 257 12.75 15.51 3.54
C TYR A 257 13.39 16.41 2.49
N ILE A 258 14.37 15.90 1.74
CA ILE A 258 15.01 16.62 0.63
C ILE A 258 13.96 16.98 -0.42
N ALA A 259 13.08 16.05 -0.79
CA ALA A 259 12.01 16.30 -1.74
C ALA A 259 11.03 17.37 -1.25
N ALA A 260 10.67 17.36 0.04
CA ALA A 260 9.79 18.37 0.63
C ALA A 260 10.44 19.77 0.61
N ASP A 261 11.70 19.88 1.03
CA ASP A 261 12.42 21.16 1.02
C ASP A 261 12.60 21.70 -0.41
N GLN A 262 12.84 20.83 -1.40
CA GLN A 262 12.93 21.27 -2.81
C GLN A 262 11.59 21.76 -3.37
N LEU A 263 10.47 21.08 -3.05
CA LEU A 263 9.15 21.54 -3.49
C LEU A 263 8.74 22.86 -2.82
N GLU A 264 9.06 23.03 -1.53
CA GLU A 264 8.77 24.25 -0.78
C GLU A 264 9.78 25.38 -1.04
N GLN A 265 10.88 25.11 -1.75
CA GLN A 265 12.04 26.00 -1.89
C GLN A 265 12.52 26.51 -0.51
N SER A 266 12.59 25.60 0.45
CA SER A 266 12.89 25.86 1.85
C SER A 266 14.08 25.03 2.35
N ASN A 267 14.48 25.28 3.61
CA ASN A 267 15.43 24.47 4.37
C ASN A 267 14.79 23.97 5.67
N ARG A 268 13.47 23.80 5.68
CA ARG A 268 12.69 23.43 6.85
C ARG A 268 13.16 22.13 7.49
N PHE A 269 13.60 21.20 6.69
CA PHE A 269 14.01 19.88 7.13
C PHE A 269 15.52 19.63 7.02
N ALA A 270 16.34 20.67 6.89
CA ALA A 270 17.79 20.56 6.70
C ALA A 270 18.52 19.75 7.80
N ALA A 271 17.97 19.67 9.02
CA ALA A 271 18.49 18.84 10.09
C ALA A 271 18.29 17.33 9.89
N GLN A 272 17.48 16.89 8.92
CA GLN A 272 17.13 15.49 8.67
C GLN A 272 18.00 14.82 7.59
N TYR A 273 18.88 15.58 6.94
CA TYR A 273 19.77 15.09 5.90
C TYR A 273 21.08 15.89 5.86
N ASP A 274 22.07 15.35 5.17
CA ASP A 274 23.35 16.01 4.94
C ASP A 274 23.57 16.31 3.44
N THR A 275 24.64 17.03 3.14
CA THR A 275 25.03 17.39 1.75
C THR A 275 25.24 16.15 0.87
N ASN A 276 25.78 15.06 1.43
CA ASN A 276 25.95 13.81 0.69
C ASN A 276 24.61 13.18 0.37
N GLY A 277 23.66 13.20 1.30
CA GLY A 277 22.28 12.74 1.10
C GLY A 277 21.59 13.49 -0.06
N VAL A 278 21.76 14.83 -0.10
CA VAL A 278 21.25 15.64 -1.23
C VAL A 278 21.84 15.16 -2.55
N ARG A 279 23.19 15.05 -2.63
CA ARG A 279 23.86 14.60 -3.86
C ARG A 279 23.41 13.21 -4.32
N VAL A 280 23.28 12.26 -3.39
CA VAL A 280 22.85 10.89 -3.69
C VAL A 280 21.41 10.87 -4.18
N PHE A 281 20.53 11.65 -3.56
CA PHE A 281 19.11 11.72 -3.95
C PHE A 281 18.94 12.40 -5.32
N GLU A 282 19.69 13.47 -5.60
CA GLU A 282 19.71 14.13 -6.92
C GLU A 282 20.14 13.16 -8.03
N GLN A 283 21.26 12.45 -7.83
CA GLN A 283 21.74 11.45 -8.77
C GLN A 283 20.70 10.33 -8.98
N TYR A 284 19.99 9.95 -7.91
CA TYR A 284 18.90 9.00 -8.01
C TYR A 284 17.78 9.55 -8.88
N LEU A 285 17.27 10.76 -8.63
CA LEU A 285 16.20 11.38 -9.42
C LEU A 285 16.58 11.49 -10.91
N ASP A 286 17.80 11.93 -11.22
CA ASP A 286 18.29 12.05 -12.58
C ASP A 286 18.31 10.67 -13.28
N SER A 287 18.75 9.64 -12.55
CA SER A 287 18.72 8.26 -13.07
C SER A 287 17.29 7.78 -13.37
N ARG A 288 16.30 8.20 -12.57
CA ARG A 288 14.89 7.83 -12.77
C ARG A 288 14.29 8.58 -13.96
N LEU A 289 14.59 9.87 -14.10
CA LEU A 289 14.18 10.66 -15.25
C LEU A 289 14.74 10.10 -16.55
N ALA A 290 16.01 9.65 -16.56
CA ALA A 290 16.64 9.05 -17.73
C ALA A 290 15.92 7.76 -18.22
N LEU A 291 15.24 7.03 -17.34
CA LEU A 291 14.45 5.83 -17.70
C LEU A 291 13.11 6.14 -18.39
N ILE A 292 12.66 7.40 -18.37
CA ILE A 292 11.39 7.78 -18.97
C ILE A 292 11.62 8.12 -20.44
N ASP A 293 11.16 7.22 -21.30
CA ASP A 293 11.14 7.41 -22.76
C ASP A 293 9.70 7.59 -23.23
N ILE A 294 9.33 8.83 -23.55
CA ILE A 294 8.01 9.21 -24.08
C ILE A 294 8.13 10.39 -25.03
N PRO A 295 7.24 10.52 -26.03
CA PRO A 295 7.16 11.72 -26.87
C PRO A 295 6.91 12.97 -26.03
N ASN A 296 7.51 14.10 -26.44
CA ASN A 296 7.35 15.40 -25.77
C ASN A 296 7.61 15.36 -24.26
N LYS A 297 8.65 14.64 -23.86
CA LYS A 297 9.04 14.49 -22.46
C LYS A 297 9.23 15.86 -21.79
N ASP A 298 8.45 16.11 -20.75
CA ASP A 298 8.50 17.31 -19.91
C ASP A 298 9.28 17.00 -18.63
N GLU A 299 10.60 17.20 -18.68
CA GLU A 299 11.47 16.83 -17.54
C GLU A 299 11.16 17.61 -16.27
N ALA A 300 10.76 18.87 -16.37
CA ALA A 300 10.41 19.68 -15.22
C ALA A 300 9.16 19.13 -14.53
N TYR A 301 8.12 18.81 -15.29
CA TYR A 301 6.90 18.20 -14.76
C TYR A 301 7.15 16.80 -14.16
N LEU A 302 7.92 15.96 -14.85
CA LEU A 302 8.26 14.62 -14.38
C LEU A 302 9.06 14.67 -13.08
N ARG A 303 10.04 15.60 -12.99
CA ARG A 303 10.79 15.84 -11.76
C ARG A 303 9.87 16.26 -10.61
N GLN A 304 8.94 17.18 -10.88
CA GLN A 304 7.94 17.59 -9.89
C GLN A 304 7.08 16.40 -9.43
N CYS A 305 6.64 15.52 -10.34
CA CYS A 305 5.90 14.31 -9.97
C CYS A 305 6.71 13.40 -9.04
N LEU A 306 8.01 13.19 -9.35
CA LEU A 306 8.90 12.39 -8.49
C LEU A 306 9.08 13.04 -7.11
N LEU A 307 9.37 14.33 -7.06
CA LEU A 307 9.50 15.06 -5.79
C LEU A 307 8.22 14.98 -4.95
N THR A 308 7.05 15.18 -5.58
CA THR A 308 5.75 15.08 -4.89
C THR A 308 5.55 13.70 -4.27
N MET A 309 5.91 12.63 -4.98
CA MET A 309 5.81 11.26 -4.49
C MET A 309 6.67 11.00 -3.24
N TYR A 310 7.87 11.58 -3.20
CA TYR A 310 8.75 11.45 -2.04
C TYR A 310 8.41 12.42 -0.90
N ALA A 311 7.85 13.61 -1.19
CA ALA A 311 7.48 14.61 -0.19
C ALA A 311 6.17 14.30 0.54
N ASN A 312 5.15 13.76 -0.15
CA ASN A 312 3.83 13.51 0.43
C ASN A 312 3.86 12.70 1.75
N PRO A 313 4.71 11.68 1.93
CA PRO A 313 4.84 11.00 3.22
C PRO A 313 5.24 11.94 4.37
N VAL A 314 6.04 12.99 4.12
CA VAL A 314 6.40 13.99 5.15
C VAL A 314 5.17 14.81 5.52
N TYR A 315 4.45 15.31 4.54
CA TYR A 315 3.25 16.13 4.80
C TYR A 315 2.16 15.34 5.53
N ASN A 316 1.93 14.10 5.13
CA ASN A 316 0.99 13.20 5.78
C ASN A 316 1.41 12.90 7.22
N TYR A 317 2.71 12.63 7.46
CA TYR A 317 3.27 12.39 8.80
C TYR A 317 3.06 13.59 9.70
N LEU A 318 3.40 14.79 9.25
CA LEU A 318 3.24 16.03 10.03
C LEU A 318 1.76 16.25 10.37
N LYS A 319 0.87 16.18 9.39
CA LYS A 319 -0.56 16.34 9.60
C LYS A 319 -1.14 15.33 10.61
N ALA A 320 -0.64 14.10 10.61
CA ALA A 320 -1.10 13.07 11.55
C ALA A 320 -0.65 13.34 13.00
N HIS A 321 0.41 14.17 13.20
CA HIS A 321 0.94 14.54 14.51
C HIS A 321 0.47 15.92 15.01
N GLU A 322 -0.18 16.72 14.14
CA GLU A 322 -0.76 18.02 14.51
C GLU A 322 -2.17 17.90 15.13
N GLN A 323 -2.79 16.73 15.09
CA GLN A 323 -4.12 16.39 15.60
C GLN A 323 -4.00 15.54 16.87
#